data_1f151f2e176f0729c92d1460428c8f52
#
_entry.id   1f151f2e176f0729c92d1460428c8f52
#
_cell.length_a   1.000
_cell.length_b   1.000
_cell.length_c   1.000
_cell.angle_alpha   90.00
_cell.angle_beta   90.00
_cell.angle_gamma   90.00
#
_symmetry.space_group_name_H-M   'P 1'
#
loop_
_entity.id
_entity.type
_entity.pdbx_description
1 polymer ?
#
loop_
_entity_poly.entity_id
_entity_poly.type
_entity_poly.pdbx_seq_one_letter_code
_entity_poly.pdbx_strand_id
1 'polypeptide(L)'
;MKNNYLILAASLLLISCGNKQVKNSDNENAPIGGSDAAMGYTYSKVLDKKIRIFEEGARLLSAVDPQATMAAFAVFPSDSSKVELFLPEETVVLEKRVRPDGTSVWNVEDDDTYMLEKCYDEWLVSRRGKVLYASTGCENIQQAEFVGDKGEKLSATFFTQAGVAQIQYDGVDYMLRQYITASGYGYKNSFVDIRGKGQELTLTFLGDGKSIAFVEKNK
;
A
#
# COMPACT_ATOMS: atom_id res chain seq x y z
N MET A 1 54.19 -82.48 4.87
CA MET A 1 54.59 -81.14 5.29
C MET A 1 53.93 -80.22 4.35
N LYS A 2 52.89 -79.48 4.79
CA LYS A 2 51.92 -78.77 3.96
C LYS A 2 52.32 -77.28 3.96
N ASN A 3 52.56 -76.73 2.78
CA ASN A 3 52.76 -75.29 2.58
C ASN A 3 51.40 -74.68 2.25
N ASN A 4 50.97 -73.77 3.08
CA ASN A 4 49.80 -72.93 2.86
C ASN A 4 50.23 -71.59 2.28
N TYR A 5 49.88 -71.32 1.07
CA TYR A 5 50.04 -69.99 0.45
C TYR A 5 48.76 -69.20 0.70
N LEU A 6 48.91 -68.09 1.41
CA LEU A 6 47.83 -67.15 1.65
C LEU A 6 47.75 -66.18 0.47
N ILE A 7 46.68 -66.25 -0.32
CA ILE A 7 46.45 -65.33 -1.44
C ILE A 7 45.66 -64.15 -0.87
N LEU A 8 46.32 -62.99 -0.86
CA LEU A 8 45.69 -61.71 -0.46
C LEU A 8 44.98 -61.15 -1.69
N ALA A 9 43.67 -61.21 -1.72
CA ALA A 9 42.83 -60.57 -2.75
C ALA A 9 42.59 -59.09 -2.35
N ALA A 10 43.22 -58.18 -3.07
CA ALA A 10 42.99 -56.75 -2.93
C ALA A 10 41.71 -56.39 -3.76
N SER A 11 40.62 -56.16 -3.08
CA SER A 11 39.39 -55.63 -3.68
C SER A 11 39.48 -54.12 -3.84
N LEU A 12 39.62 -53.65 -5.10
CA LEU A 12 39.44 -52.25 -5.48
C LEU A 12 37.97 -51.89 -5.36
N LEU A 13 37.65 -51.04 -4.37
CA LEU A 13 36.33 -50.36 -4.31
C LEU A 13 36.36 -49.16 -5.24
N LEU A 14 35.71 -49.27 -6.42
CA LEU A 14 35.41 -48.12 -7.27
C LEU A 14 34.29 -47.33 -6.61
N ILE A 15 34.62 -46.19 -6.05
CA ILE A 15 33.62 -45.19 -5.58
C ILE A 15 33.13 -44.49 -6.83
N SER A 16 31.97 -44.93 -7.34
CA SER A 16 31.19 -44.21 -8.36
C SER A 16 30.56 -42.97 -7.72
N CYS A 17 31.15 -41.79 -7.93
CA CYS A 17 30.46 -40.52 -7.68
C CYS A 17 29.30 -40.39 -8.65
N GLY A 18 28.14 -40.89 -8.26
CA GLY A 18 26.88 -40.59 -8.93
C GLY A 18 26.56 -39.12 -8.74
N ASN A 19 26.74 -38.31 -9.79
CA ASN A 19 26.14 -36.98 -9.88
C ASN A 19 24.61 -37.15 -9.80
N LYS A 20 24.03 -36.95 -8.64
CA LYS A 20 22.59 -36.71 -8.51
C LYS A 20 22.34 -35.35 -9.16
N GLN A 21 21.90 -35.34 -10.40
CA GLN A 21 21.15 -34.20 -10.93
C GLN A 21 19.95 -34.00 -10.00
N VAL A 22 20.03 -32.93 -9.22
CA VAL A 22 18.87 -32.38 -8.54
C VAL A 22 17.94 -31.91 -9.65
N LYS A 23 16.91 -32.70 -9.95
CA LYS A 23 15.77 -32.21 -10.69
C LYS A 23 15.17 -31.13 -9.80
N ASN A 24 15.40 -29.86 -10.14
CA ASN A 24 14.56 -28.77 -9.69
C ASN A 24 13.16 -29.08 -10.19
N SER A 25 12.36 -29.67 -9.34
CA SER A 25 10.91 -29.61 -9.52
C SER A 25 10.56 -28.18 -9.14
N ASP A 26 10.35 -27.34 -10.12
CA ASP A 26 9.75 -26.02 -9.96
C ASP A 26 8.30 -26.22 -9.47
N ASN A 27 8.17 -26.54 -8.18
CA ASN A 27 6.89 -26.55 -7.51
C ASN A 27 6.64 -25.08 -7.11
N GLU A 28 5.94 -24.34 -7.95
CA GLU A 28 5.61 -22.91 -7.74
C GLU A 28 4.97 -22.66 -6.38
N ASN A 29 4.40 -23.68 -5.74
CA ASN A 29 3.69 -23.62 -4.46
C ASN A 29 4.52 -24.08 -3.25
N ALA A 30 5.81 -24.40 -3.42
CA ALA A 30 6.65 -24.79 -2.29
C ALA A 30 6.95 -23.57 -1.39
N PRO A 31 7.05 -23.76 -0.05
CA PRO A 31 7.46 -22.68 0.85
C PRO A 31 8.75 -22.00 0.40
N ILE A 32 8.85 -20.70 0.62
CA ILE A 32 10.03 -19.91 0.24
C ILE A 32 11.23 -20.39 1.05
N GLY A 33 12.25 -20.91 0.36
CA GLY A 33 13.53 -21.25 0.95
C GLY A 33 14.47 -20.04 1.06
N GLY A 34 15.54 -20.14 1.81
CA GLY A 34 16.50 -19.05 1.98
C GLY A 34 17.08 -18.52 0.67
N SER A 35 17.27 -19.38 -0.34
CA SER A 35 17.75 -19.01 -1.68
C SER A 35 16.70 -18.18 -2.45
N ASP A 36 15.42 -18.48 -2.33
CA ASP A 36 14.32 -17.77 -2.99
C ASP A 36 14.18 -16.35 -2.42
N ALA A 37 14.21 -16.23 -1.09
CA ALA A 37 14.18 -14.92 -0.43
C ALA A 37 15.36 -14.04 -0.84
N ALA A 38 16.57 -14.62 -0.98
CA ALA A 38 17.75 -13.89 -1.46
C ALA A 38 17.63 -13.44 -2.92
N MET A 39 16.80 -14.12 -3.74
CA MET A 39 16.47 -13.72 -5.11
C MET A 39 15.25 -12.79 -5.20
N GLY A 40 14.72 -12.35 -4.08
CA GLY A 40 13.59 -11.42 -4.02
C GLY A 40 12.22 -12.04 -4.26
N TYR A 41 12.09 -13.38 -4.14
CA TYR A 41 10.81 -14.04 -4.20
C TYR A 41 10.08 -13.98 -2.87
N THR A 42 8.77 -13.79 -2.93
CA THR A 42 7.83 -13.94 -1.81
C THR A 42 6.64 -14.80 -2.24
N TYR A 43 5.93 -15.39 -1.28
CA TYR A 43 4.71 -16.12 -1.59
C TYR A 43 3.51 -15.20 -1.50
N SER A 44 2.71 -15.15 -2.57
CA SER A 44 1.44 -14.42 -2.57
C SER A 44 0.29 -15.37 -2.24
N LYS A 45 -0.47 -15.03 -1.20
CA LYS A 45 -1.67 -15.78 -0.80
C LYS A 45 -2.82 -15.64 -1.79
N VAL A 46 -2.96 -14.46 -2.44
CA VAL A 46 -4.04 -14.21 -3.39
C VAL A 46 -3.78 -14.81 -4.76
N LEU A 47 -2.50 -15.02 -5.13
CA LEU A 47 -2.10 -15.68 -6.37
C LEU A 47 -1.79 -17.16 -6.19
N ASP A 48 -1.64 -17.62 -4.93
CA ASP A 48 -1.26 -18.98 -4.54
C ASP A 48 0.03 -19.45 -5.26
N LYS A 49 1.01 -18.57 -5.38
CA LYS A 49 2.31 -18.83 -6.03
C LYS A 49 3.44 -17.95 -5.47
N LYS A 50 4.67 -18.33 -5.78
CA LYS A 50 5.85 -17.48 -5.57
C LYS A 50 5.88 -16.37 -6.63
N ILE A 51 6.12 -15.15 -6.18
CA ILE A 51 6.19 -13.96 -7.03
C ILE A 51 7.43 -13.12 -6.69
N ARG A 52 7.83 -12.30 -7.63
CA ARG A 52 8.66 -11.13 -7.37
C ARG A 52 7.75 -9.93 -7.23
N ILE A 53 7.63 -9.46 -6.00
CA ILE A 53 6.64 -8.42 -5.63
C ILE A 53 6.76 -7.14 -6.47
N PHE A 54 7.98 -6.77 -6.85
CA PHE A 54 8.26 -5.57 -7.65
C PHE A 54 7.97 -5.75 -9.16
N GLU A 55 7.75 -7.00 -9.63
CA GLU A 55 7.36 -7.30 -11.01
C GLU A 55 5.85 -7.45 -11.14
N GLU A 56 5.19 -8.05 -10.14
CA GLU A 56 3.77 -8.41 -10.17
C GLU A 56 2.87 -7.38 -9.46
N GLY A 57 3.43 -6.60 -8.52
CA GLY A 57 2.67 -5.67 -7.67
C GLY A 57 2.67 -4.24 -8.17
N ALA A 58 1.55 -3.54 -7.98
CA ALA A 58 1.49 -2.09 -8.12
C ALA A 58 2.27 -1.44 -6.97
N ARG A 59 3.32 -0.69 -7.31
CA ARG A 59 4.16 -0.01 -6.33
C ARG A 59 3.46 1.20 -5.74
N LEU A 60 3.56 1.35 -4.41
CA LEU A 60 2.96 2.43 -3.64
C LEU A 60 4.05 3.06 -2.75
N LEU A 61 4.20 4.35 -2.83
CA LEU A 61 5.20 5.11 -2.10
C LEU A 61 4.58 5.71 -0.83
N SER A 62 5.39 5.94 0.19
CA SER A 62 4.91 6.62 1.39
C SER A 62 4.31 7.99 1.06
N ALA A 63 3.13 8.25 1.58
CA ALA A 63 2.45 9.54 1.49
C ALA A 63 2.69 10.43 2.73
N VAL A 64 3.32 9.87 3.76
CA VAL A 64 3.55 10.55 5.05
C VAL A 64 5.01 10.84 5.33
N ASP A 65 5.92 10.09 4.70
CA ASP A 65 7.37 10.26 4.88
C ASP A 65 8.07 10.32 3.53
N PRO A 66 8.51 11.52 3.07
CA PRO A 66 9.23 11.67 1.81
C PRO A 66 10.62 11.03 1.80
N GLN A 67 11.16 10.67 2.97
CA GLN A 67 12.47 10.01 3.11
C GLN A 67 12.34 8.49 3.22
N ALA A 68 11.12 7.95 3.20
CA ALA A 68 10.91 6.50 3.26
C ALA A 68 11.54 5.81 2.05
N THR A 69 12.44 4.87 2.32
CA THR A 69 13.13 4.10 1.28
C THR A 69 12.37 2.84 0.88
N MET A 70 11.48 2.35 1.74
CA MET A 70 10.67 1.17 1.49
C MET A 70 9.33 1.55 0.87
N ALA A 71 8.94 0.83 -0.18
CA ALA A 71 7.64 0.95 -0.83
C ALA A 71 6.71 -0.16 -0.33
N ALA A 72 5.40 0.10 -0.37
CA ALA A 72 4.38 -0.92 -0.31
C ALA A 72 4.03 -1.42 -1.72
N PHE A 73 3.38 -2.58 -1.81
CA PHE A 73 2.95 -3.16 -3.08
C PHE A 73 1.55 -3.74 -2.95
N ALA A 74 0.73 -3.56 -3.98
CA ALA A 74 -0.59 -4.15 -4.08
C ALA A 74 -0.61 -5.21 -5.18
N VAL A 75 -0.89 -6.46 -4.81
CA VAL A 75 -0.95 -7.62 -5.71
C VAL A 75 -2.39 -8.09 -5.83
N PHE A 76 -2.88 -8.23 -7.06
CA PHE A 76 -4.26 -8.60 -7.35
C PHE A 76 -4.34 -9.95 -8.07
N PRO A 77 -5.30 -10.81 -7.75
CA PRO A 77 -5.69 -11.90 -8.63
C PRO A 77 -6.37 -11.34 -9.90
N SER A 78 -6.49 -12.14 -10.93
CA SER A 78 -7.04 -11.73 -12.24
C SER A 78 -8.46 -11.16 -12.17
N ASP A 79 -9.27 -11.64 -11.23
CA ASP A 79 -10.66 -11.18 -10.99
C ASP A 79 -10.74 -9.94 -10.08
N SER A 80 -9.63 -9.51 -9.52
CA SER A 80 -9.51 -8.41 -8.57
C SER A 80 -10.49 -8.51 -7.37
N SER A 81 -10.95 -9.71 -7.03
CA SER A 81 -11.87 -9.94 -5.89
C SER A 81 -11.22 -9.62 -4.55
N LYS A 82 -9.90 -9.71 -4.49
CA LYS A 82 -9.07 -9.42 -3.32
C LYS A 82 -7.86 -8.60 -3.72
N VAL A 83 -7.13 -8.10 -2.75
CA VAL A 83 -5.79 -7.54 -2.91
C VAL A 83 -4.93 -8.00 -1.75
N GLU A 84 -3.70 -8.35 -2.02
CA GLU A 84 -2.68 -8.55 -1.00
C GLU A 84 -1.79 -7.31 -0.96
N LEU A 85 -1.82 -6.60 0.16
CA LEU A 85 -0.96 -5.47 0.42
C LEU A 85 0.28 -5.94 1.16
N PHE A 86 1.42 -5.77 0.53
CA PHE A 86 2.73 -5.97 1.13
C PHE A 86 3.22 -4.61 1.63
N LEU A 87 3.05 -4.38 2.90
CA LEU A 87 3.52 -3.17 3.58
C LEU A 87 4.90 -3.44 4.17
N PRO A 88 5.71 -2.41 4.46
CA PRO A 88 7.05 -2.61 5.04
C PRO A 88 7.07 -3.46 6.32
N GLU A 89 6.02 -3.39 7.13
CA GLU A 89 5.97 -4.04 8.44
C GLU A 89 5.05 -5.27 8.48
N GLU A 90 4.11 -5.39 7.55
CA GLU A 90 3.12 -6.47 7.54
C GLU A 90 2.55 -6.75 6.14
N THR A 91 1.92 -7.89 5.99
CA THR A 91 1.17 -8.24 4.77
C THR A 91 -0.28 -8.51 5.14
N VAL A 92 -1.21 -7.85 4.47
CA VAL A 92 -2.64 -7.98 4.71
C VAL A 92 -3.39 -8.33 3.43
N VAL A 93 -4.46 -9.11 3.55
CA VAL A 93 -5.37 -9.41 2.44
C VAL A 93 -6.67 -8.66 2.67
N LEU A 94 -7.08 -7.87 1.69
CA LEU A 94 -8.31 -7.10 1.71
C LEU A 94 -9.28 -7.64 0.66
N GLU A 95 -10.58 -7.55 0.93
CA GLU A 95 -11.63 -8.03 0.03
C GLU A 95 -12.26 -6.84 -0.71
N LYS A 96 -12.62 -7.08 -1.99
CA LYS A 96 -13.30 -6.08 -2.80
C LYS A 96 -14.72 -5.84 -2.30
N ARG A 97 -15.06 -4.58 -2.13
CA ARG A 97 -16.42 -4.10 -1.84
C ARG A 97 -16.80 -3.02 -2.84
N VAL A 98 -18.07 -2.93 -3.16
CA VAL A 98 -18.60 -1.89 -4.05
C VAL A 98 -19.44 -0.93 -3.22
N ARG A 99 -19.10 0.34 -3.28
CA ARG A 99 -19.86 1.41 -2.62
C ARG A 99 -21.17 1.68 -3.36
N PRO A 100 -22.14 2.36 -2.73
CA PRO A 100 -23.42 2.72 -3.37
C PRO A 100 -23.26 3.57 -4.65
N ASP A 101 -22.17 4.31 -4.78
CA ASP A 101 -21.83 5.10 -5.98
C ASP A 101 -21.19 4.28 -7.10
N GLY A 102 -21.05 2.96 -6.93
CA GLY A 102 -20.46 2.04 -7.89
C GLY A 102 -18.93 1.97 -7.84
N THR A 103 -18.25 2.76 -6.99
CA THR A 103 -16.80 2.70 -6.84
C THR A 103 -16.37 1.45 -6.07
N SER A 104 -15.23 0.88 -6.45
CA SER A 104 -14.66 -0.28 -5.78
C SER A 104 -13.63 0.14 -4.75
N VAL A 105 -13.66 -0.51 -3.60
CA VAL A 105 -12.65 -0.43 -2.55
C VAL A 105 -12.28 -1.82 -2.08
N TRP A 106 -11.10 -1.98 -1.53
CA TRP A 106 -10.67 -3.21 -0.88
C TRP A 106 -10.40 -2.91 0.58
N ASN A 107 -11.15 -3.53 1.45
CA ASN A 107 -11.00 -3.41 2.90
C ASN A 107 -11.50 -4.69 3.59
N VAL A 108 -11.31 -4.79 4.88
CA VAL A 108 -12.05 -5.72 5.76
C VAL A 108 -13.11 -4.92 6.53
N GLU A 109 -13.98 -5.62 7.25
CA GLU A 109 -15.15 -5.02 7.89
C GLU A 109 -14.84 -4.12 9.08
N ASP A 110 -13.61 -4.18 9.59
CA ASP A 110 -13.14 -3.45 10.77
C ASP A 110 -12.61 -2.06 10.37
N ASP A 111 -13.08 -1.00 11.03
CA ASP A 111 -12.70 0.40 10.78
C ASP A 111 -11.22 0.70 11.04
N ASP A 112 -10.54 -0.16 11.81
CA ASP A 112 -9.12 -0.01 12.16
C ASP A 112 -8.16 -0.58 11.11
N THR A 113 -8.67 -1.16 10.05
CA THR A 113 -7.89 -1.83 9.03
C THR A 113 -7.52 -0.91 7.86
N TYR A 114 -6.66 -1.41 6.99
CA TYR A 114 -6.30 -0.73 5.76
C TYR A 114 -7.47 -0.73 4.77
N MET A 115 -7.52 0.33 3.98
CA MET A 115 -8.38 0.44 2.81
C MET A 115 -7.52 0.81 1.61
N LEU A 116 -7.65 0.03 0.54
CA LEU A 116 -7.09 0.37 -0.76
C LEU A 116 -8.22 0.83 -1.67
N GLU A 117 -8.02 1.92 -2.40
CA GLU A 117 -8.95 2.40 -3.40
C GLU A 117 -8.22 3.01 -4.59
N LYS A 118 -8.86 2.99 -5.75
CA LYS A 118 -8.39 3.68 -6.94
C LYS A 118 -9.20 4.95 -7.13
N CYS A 119 -8.52 6.10 -7.12
CA CYS A 119 -9.09 7.41 -7.31
C CYS A 119 -8.51 8.00 -8.58
N TYR A 120 -9.33 8.11 -9.66
CA TYR A 120 -8.84 8.35 -11.01
C TYR A 120 -7.76 7.29 -11.37
N ASP A 121 -6.55 7.70 -11.67
CA ASP A 121 -5.45 6.80 -12.00
C ASP A 121 -4.51 6.50 -10.81
N GLU A 122 -4.82 7.02 -9.62
CA GLU A 122 -4.02 6.94 -8.42
C GLU A 122 -4.54 5.85 -7.48
N TRP A 123 -3.64 4.97 -7.00
CA TRP A 123 -3.94 4.06 -5.90
C TRP A 123 -3.61 4.73 -4.58
N LEU A 124 -4.54 4.67 -3.64
CA LEU A 124 -4.35 5.18 -2.27
C LEU A 124 -4.57 4.06 -1.26
N VAL A 125 -3.63 3.90 -0.34
CA VAL A 125 -3.81 3.09 0.87
C VAL A 125 -4.02 4.03 2.04
N SER A 126 -5.14 3.86 2.72
CA SER A 126 -5.48 4.63 3.91
C SER A 126 -5.80 3.73 5.10
N ARG A 127 -5.70 4.30 6.30
CA ARG A 127 -6.13 3.69 7.55
C ARG A 127 -6.68 4.77 8.46
N ARG A 128 -7.86 4.58 9.04
CA ARG A 128 -8.54 5.56 9.90
C ARG A 128 -8.65 6.96 9.25
N GLY A 129 -8.97 7.01 7.97
CA GLY A 129 -9.08 8.28 7.24
C GLY A 129 -7.75 8.97 6.88
N LYS A 130 -6.62 8.39 7.24
CA LYS A 130 -5.29 8.90 6.90
C LYS A 130 -4.69 8.12 5.73
N VAL A 131 -4.30 8.83 4.66
CA VAL A 131 -3.56 8.23 3.53
C VAL A 131 -2.13 7.96 3.98
N LEU A 132 -1.68 6.70 3.81
CA LEU A 132 -0.35 6.24 4.21
C LEU A 132 0.56 6.00 3.01
N TYR A 133 -0.01 5.50 1.90
CA TYR A 133 0.71 5.23 0.65
C TYR A 133 -0.11 5.66 -0.55
N ALA A 134 0.59 6.10 -1.60
CA ALA A 134 0.02 6.53 -2.87
C ALA A 134 0.90 6.06 -4.05
N SER A 135 0.33 5.87 -5.24
CA SER A 135 1.11 5.43 -6.42
C SER A 135 2.15 6.46 -6.84
N THR A 136 1.85 7.76 -6.74
CA THR A 136 2.75 8.84 -7.17
C THR A 136 3.70 9.34 -6.10
N GLY A 137 3.57 8.86 -4.85
CA GLY A 137 4.43 9.31 -3.74
C GLY A 137 4.26 10.77 -3.35
N CYS A 138 5.19 11.26 -2.53
CA CYS A 138 5.10 12.61 -1.94
C CYS A 138 5.34 13.76 -2.93
N GLU A 139 5.90 13.51 -4.11
CA GLU A 139 6.31 14.56 -5.06
C GLU A 139 5.13 15.39 -5.61
N ASN A 140 3.94 14.77 -5.70
CA ASN A 140 2.72 15.39 -6.19
C ASN A 140 1.71 15.70 -5.09
N ILE A 141 2.17 15.67 -3.83
CA ILE A 141 1.35 15.97 -2.66
C ILE A 141 1.60 17.42 -2.25
N GLN A 142 0.53 18.20 -2.19
CA GLN A 142 0.58 19.58 -1.69
C GLN A 142 0.15 19.58 -0.22
N GLN A 143 1.00 20.14 0.63
CA GLN A 143 0.70 20.29 2.07
C GLN A 143 0.62 21.75 2.42
N ALA A 144 -0.40 22.12 3.19
CA ALA A 144 -0.63 23.46 3.65
C ALA A 144 -1.13 23.49 5.11
N GLU A 145 -0.67 24.49 5.85
CA GLU A 145 -1.14 24.78 7.19
C GLU A 145 -1.99 26.05 7.16
N PHE A 146 -3.13 25.99 7.80
CA PHE A 146 -4.09 27.09 7.84
C PHE A 146 -4.37 27.52 9.28
N VAL A 147 -4.63 28.81 9.46
CA VAL A 147 -4.96 29.40 10.78
C VAL A 147 -6.26 30.18 10.66
N GLY A 148 -7.19 29.93 11.57
CA GLY A 148 -8.44 30.66 11.71
C GLY A 148 -8.28 31.91 12.60
N ASP A 149 -9.28 32.77 12.58
CA ASP A 149 -9.27 34.08 13.30
C ASP A 149 -9.10 33.95 14.83
N LYS A 150 -9.52 32.83 15.40
CA LYS A 150 -9.40 32.55 16.84
C LYS A 150 -8.18 31.67 17.17
N GLY A 151 -7.28 31.49 16.21
CA GLY A 151 -6.10 30.66 16.35
C GLY A 151 -6.34 29.16 16.14
N GLU A 152 -7.50 28.76 15.60
CA GLU A 152 -7.76 27.41 15.18
C GLU A 152 -6.73 26.98 14.12
N LYS A 153 -6.32 25.72 14.15
CA LYS A 153 -5.35 25.18 13.21
C LYS A 153 -6.01 24.09 12.37
N LEU A 154 -5.74 24.13 11.06
CA LEU A 154 -6.14 23.10 10.13
C LEU A 154 -4.92 22.75 9.26
N SER A 155 -4.54 21.47 9.22
CA SER A 155 -3.57 20.98 8.25
C SER A 155 -4.29 20.28 7.12
N ALA A 156 -3.82 20.51 5.90
CA ALA A 156 -4.38 19.89 4.69
C ALA A 156 -3.28 19.28 3.84
N THR A 157 -3.56 18.08 3.34
CA THR A 157 -2.75 17.36 2.36
C THR A 157 -3.62 17.07 1.15
N PHE A 158 -3.23 17.62 0.00
CA PHE A 158 -3.96 17.48 -1.26
C PHE A 158 -3.27 16.47 -2.17
N PHE A 159 -3.94 15.40 -2.48
CA PHE A 159 -3.58 14.38 -3.47
C PHE A 159 -4.26 14.78 -4.79
N THR A 160 -3.67 15.74 -5.48
CA THR A 160 -4.34 16.42 -6.61
C THR A 160 -4.66 15.48 -7.75
N GLN A 161 -3.79 14.51 -8.05
CA GLN A 161 -4.03 13.50 -9.09
C GLN A 161 -5.13 12.50 -8.72
N ALA A 162 -5.32 12.26 -7.43
CA ALA A 162 -6.39 11.41 -6.92
C ALA A 162 -7.72 12.15 -6.71
N GLY A 163 -7.74 13.48 -6.80
CA GLY A 163 -8.90 14.26 -6.43
C GLY A 163 -9.31 14.06 -4.98
N VAL A 164 -8.35 13.89 -4.09
CA VAL A 164 -8.55 13.64 -2.66
C VAL A 164 -7.85 14.71 -1.85
N ALA A 165 -8.49 15.16 -0.79
CA ALA A 165 -7.84 15.95 0.27
C ALA A 165 -7.99 15.22 1.60
N GLN A 166 -6.93 15.20 2.37
CA GLN A 166 -6.96 14.83 3.77
C GLN A 166 -6.78 16.10 4.59
N ILE A 167 -7.67 16.36 5.52
CA ILE A 167 -7.51 17.47 6.47
C ILE A 167 -7.50 16.93 7.89
N GLN A 168 -6.75 17.60 8.75
CA GLN A 168 -6.80 17.39 10.18
C GLN A 168 -7.28 18.67 10.85
N TYR A 169 -8.35 18.57 11.60
CA TYR A 169 -8.93 19.66 12.38
C TYR A 169 -9.40 19.14 13.74
N ASP A 170 -9.00 19.81 14.82
CA ASP A 170 -9.34 19.46 16.21
C ASP A 170 -9.04 17.99 16.56
N GLY A 171 -7.88 17.49 16.06
CA GLY A 171 -7.42 16.11 16.31
C GLY A 171 -8.13 15.03 15.49
N VAL A 172 -9.07 15.41 14.62
CA VAL A 172 -9.80 14.48 13.75
C VAL A 172 -9.29 14.57 12.33
N ASP A 173 -9.02 13.42 11.72
CA ASP A 173 -8.66 13.27 10.30
C ASP A 173 -9.91 13.06 9.45
N TYR A 174 -10.04 13.83 8.36
CA TYR A 174 -11.11 13.70 7.38
C TYR A 174 -10.53 13.48 6.00
N MET A 175 -10.96 12.40 5.32
CA MET A 175 -10.68 12.18 3.91
C MET A 175 -11.86 12.71 3.08
N LEU A 176 -11.56 13.57 2.11
CA LEU A 176 -12.53 14.32 1.32
C LEU A 176 -12.32 14.05 -0.17
N ARG A 177 -13.41 14.10 -0.94
CA ARG A 177 -13.41 13.96 -2.39
C ARG A 177 -13.61 15.29 -3.07
N GLN A 178 -12.83 15.53 -4.12
CA GLN A 178 -12.97 16.72 -4.94
C GLN A 178 -14.34 16.75 -5.64
N TYR A 179 -14.88 17.93 -5.76
CA TYR A 179 -16.05 18.20 -6.59
C TYR A 179 -15.85 19.49 -7.39
N ILE A 180 -16.63 19.65 -8.46
CA ILE A 180 -16.53 20.80 -9.36
C ILE A 180 -17.09 22.04 -8.64
N THR A 181 -16.28 23.10 -8.63
CA THR A 181 -16.65 24.43 -8.13
C THR A 181 -16.61 25.47 -9.25
N ALA A 182 -17.35 26.55 -9.11
CA ALA A 182 -17.30 27.64 -10.09
C ALA A 182 -15.97 28.40 -10.10
N SER A 183 -15.27 28.43 -8.96
CA SER A 183 -13.92 29.00 -8.83
C SER A 183 -13.22 28.41 -7.63
N GLY A 184 -11.87 28.34 -7.66
CA GLY A 184 -11.09 27.73 -6.60
C GLY A 184 -11.22 26.21 -6.60
N TYR A 185 -11.12 25.60 -5.41
CA TYR A 185 -11.24 24.18 -5.20
C TYR A 185 -12.27 23.84 -4.12
N GLY A 186 -12.85 22.64 -4.21
CA GLY A 186 -13.77 22.11 -3.20
C GLY A 186 -13.57 20.63 -3.00
N TYR A 187 -13.59 20.19 -1.74
CA TYR A 187 -13.51 18.79 -1.34
C TYR A 187 -14.50 18.56 -0.20
N LYS A 188 -15.20 17.44 -0.22
CA LYS A 188 -16.18 17.10 0.82
C LYS A 188 -16.28 15.61 1.10
N ASN A 189 -16.85 15.29 2.24
CA ASN A 189 -17.43 14.00 2.56
C ASN A 189 -18.85 14.20 3.15
N SER A 190 -19.37 13.20 3.85
CA SER A 190 -20.70 13.33 4.51
C SER A 190 -20.73 14.23 5.74
N PHE A 191 -19.57 14.62 6.28
CA PHE A 191 -19.46 15.36 7.54
C PHE A 191 -19.02 16.81 7.35
N VAL A 192 -18.10 17.03 6.41
CA VAL A 192 -17.48 18.34 6.21
C VAL A 192 -17.30 18.66 4.73
N ASP A 193 -17.32 19.97 4.43
CA ASP A 193 -17.01 20.56 3.12
C ASP A 193 -15.90 21.60 3.31
N ILE A 194 -14.84 21.53 2.52
CA ILE A 194 -13.86 22.60 2.40
C ILE A 194 -13.94 23.25 1.02
N ARG A 195 -13.87 24.59 1.02
CA ARG A 195 -13.74 25.41 -0.19
C ARG A 195 -12.60 26.36 0.00
N GLY A 196 -11.76 26.46 -1.04
CA GLY A 196 -10.63 27.35 -0.99
C GLY A 196 -10.41 28.08 -2.31
N LYS A 197 -9.79 29.26 -2.22
CA LYS A 197 -9.35 30.06 -3.34
C LYS A 197 -8.11 30.87 -2.94
N GLY A 198 -7.01 30.64 -3.66
CA GLY A 198 -5.73 31.24 -3.27
C GLY A 198 -5.30 30.73 -1.89
N GLN A 199 -5.05 31.64 -0.96
CA GLN A 199 -4.62 31.33 0.41
C GLN A 199 -5.78 31.20 1.39
N GLU A 200 -7.01 31.40 0.95
CA GLU A 200 -8.19 31.30 1.82
C GLU A 200 -8.85 29.92 1.71
N LEU A 201 -9.31 29.40 2.85
CA LEU A 201 -10.04 28.16 2.96
C LEU A 201 -11.19 28.33 3.95
N THR A 202 -12.36 27.81 3.62
CA THR A 202 -13.51 27.72 4.54
C THR A 202 -13.80 26.24 4.79
N LEU A 203 -13.84 25.85 6.07
CA LEU A 203 -14.32 24.55 6.53
C LEU A 203 -15.77 24.70 7.01
N THR A 204 -16.67 23.91 6.46
CA THR A 204 -18.09 23.86 6.85
C THR A 204 -18.43 22.48 7.38
N PHE A 205 -19.00 22.42 8.59
CA PHE A 205 -19.56 21.20 9.16
C PHE A 205 -20.99 21.01 8.64
N LEU A 206 -21.27 19.89 7.95
CA LEU A 206 -22.55 19.68 7.27
C LEU A 206 -23.69 19.34 8.22
N GLY A 207 -23.39 18.89 9.45
CA GLY A 207 -24.40 18.55 10.45
C GLY A 207 -25.12 19.75 11.06
N ASP A 208 -24.37 20.81 11.38
CA ASP A 208 -24.90 22.03 12.05
C ASP A 208 -24.76 23.30 11.19
N GLY A 209 -24.14 23.20 10.02
CA GLY A 209 -23.90 24.31 9.11
C GLY A 209 -22.83 25.31 9.59
N LYS A 210 -22.12 25.01 10.68
CA LYS A 210 -21.05 25.87 11.19
C LYS A 210 -19.91 25.96 10.19
N SER A 211 -19.45 27.19 9.93
CA SER A 211 -18.33 27.45 9.05
C SER A 211 -17.22 28.21 9.78
N ILE A 212 -15.98 27.89 9.43
CA ILE A 212 -14.77 28.54 9.96
C ILE A 212 -13.92 28.94 8.76
N ALA A 213 -13.52 30.22 8.74
CA ALA A 213 -12.60 30.73 7.73
C ALA A 213 -11.16 30.59 8.21
N PHE A 214 -10.29 30.26 7.29
CA PHE A 214 -8.86 30.05 7.51
C PHE A 214 -8.05 30.77 6.45
N VAL A 215 -6.84 31.14 6.81
CA VAL A 215 -5.83 31.68 5.90
C VAL A 215 -4.59 30.80 5.96
N GLU A 216 -4.01 30.50 4.81
CA GLU A 216 -2.78 29.71 4.72
C GLU A 216 -1.64 30.44 5.44
N LYS A 217 -0.96 29.71 6.31
CA LYS A 217 0.22 30.21 6.99
C LYS A 217 1.38 30.26 6.00
N ASN A 218 1.84 31.48 5.68
CA ASN A 218 3.04 31.66 4.86
C ASN A 218 4.23 30.92 5.48
N LYS A 219 4.93 30.14 4.66
CA LYS A 219 6.16 29.43 5.05
C LYS A 219 7.28 30.39 5.38
#